data_d2fed254f50e0f482a5db9b518ddc210
#
_entry.id   d2fed254f50e0f482a5db9b518ddc210
#
_cell.length_a   1.000
_cell.length_b   1.000
_cell.length_c   1.000
_cell.angle_alpha   90.00
_cell.angle_beta   90.00
_cell.angle_gamma   90.00
#
_symmetry.space_group_name_H-M   'P 1'
#
loop_
_entity.id
_entity.type
_entity.pdbx_description
1 polymer ?
#
loop_
_entity_poly.entity_id
_entity_poly.type
_entity_poly.pdbx_seq_one_letter_code
_entity_poly.pdbx_strand_id
1 'polypeptide(L)'
;MSPITLSDQHSSIQTVPSFLLLPTHTIQDRVPINQAKQRLDIQTLLPTPADIRAYKECIRIQEPCSEFHLQGKCKSLDCKLFHGILASGVHCVLACKAIGKPCIKGSGCRTKNCIHAHVCQQAHCVQAGERVYRCGLPNDMHNVDPRVVQWVPPDASE
;
A
#
# COMPACT_ATOMS: atom_id res chain seq x y z
N MET A 1 53.86 26.37 -6.35
CA MET A 1 52.75 26.05 -5.44
C MET A 1 51.48 25.88 -6.26
N SER A 2 51.03 24.66 -6.40
CA SER A 2 49.78 24.38 -7.12
C SER A 2 48.62 24.50 -6.14
N PRO A 3 47.49 25.15 -6.49
CA PRO A 3 46.34 25.20 -5.60
C PRO A 3 45.67 23.84 -5.59
N ILE A 4 45.42 23.37 -4.40
CA ILE A 4 44.63 22.16 -4.17
C ILE A 4 43.18 22.53 -4.46
N THR A 5 42.66 22.03 -5.57
CA THR A 5 41.24 22.08 -5.86
C THR A 5 40.50 21.09 -4.91
N LEU A 6 39.79 21.63 -3.98
CA LEU A 6 38.80 20.88 -3.20
C LEU A 6 37.74 20.40 -4.19
N SER A 7 37.73 19.10 -4.45
CA SER A 7 36.63 18.44 -5.16
C SER A 7 35.39 18.55 -4.28
N ASP A 8 34.42 19.31 -4.73
CA ASP A 8 33.06 19.27 -4.20
C ASP A 8 32.54 17.84 -4.32
N GLN A 9 32.63 17.11 -3.22
CA GLN A 9 31.84 15.88 -3.07
C GLN A 9 30.40 16.32 -2.93
N HIS A 10 29.70 16.39 -4.03
CA HIS A 10 28.25 16.36 -4.03
C HIS A 10 27.82 15.05 -3.38
N SER A 11 27.61 15.08 -2.08
CA SER A 11 26.81 14.07 -1.38
C SER A 11 25.44 14.07 -2.06
N SER A 12 25.20 13.11 -2.94
CA SER A 12 23.85 12.80 -3.39
C SER A 12 23.06 12.41 -2.14
N ILE A 13 22.29 13.34 -1.62
CA ILE A 13 21.27 13.03 -0.60
C ILE A 13 20.31 12.08 -1.30
N GLN A 14 20.46 10.78 -1.04
CA GLN A 14 19.51 9.79 -1.48
C GLN A 14 18.21 10.09 -0.73
N THR A 15 17.29 10.76 -1.40
CA THR A 15 15.96 10.99 -0.84
C THR A 15 15.27 9.63 -0.67
N VAL A 16 14.99 9.28 0.56
CA VAL A 16 14.21 8.07 0.89
C VAL A 16 12.87 8.15 0.16
N PRO A 17 12.45 7.10 -0.57
CA PRO A 17 11.15 7.09 -1.20
C PRO A 17 10.04 7.42 -0.20
N SER A 18 9.14 8.33 -0.57
CA SER A 18 8.12 8.85 0.36
C SER A 18 7.21 7.76 0.94
N PHE A 19 6.95 6.67 0.20
CA PHE A 19 6.13 5.57 0.70
C PHE A 19 6.77 4.81 1.88
N LEU A 20 8.10 4.87 2.05
CA LEU A 20 8.80 4.28 3.21
C LEU A 20 8.53 5.06 4.50
N LEU A 21 7.96 6.25 4.42
CA LEU A 21 7.53 7.03 5.57
C LEU A 21 6.09 6.70 6.02
N LEU A 22 5.37 5.88 5.26
CA LEU A 22 4.06 5.39 5.65
C LEU A 22 4.15 4.54 6.93
N PRO A 23 3.10 4.52 7.75
CA PRO A 23 3.09 3.68 8.95
C PRO A 23 3.17 2.21 8.60
N THR A 24 3.84 1.41 9.44
CA THR A 24 4.00 -0.04 9.26
C THR A 24 2.96 -0.85 10.02
N HIS A 25 2.25 -0.24 10.95
CA HIS A 25 1.26 -0.88 11.81
C HIS A 25 0.03 0.00 11.99
N THR A 26 -1.13 -0.63 12.14
CA THR A 26 -2.36 0.05 12.51
C THR A 26 -2.42 0.30 14.02
N ILE A 27 -3.11 1.36 14.42
CA ILE A 27 -3.43 1.64 15.83
C ILE A 27 -4.91 1.37 16.05
N GLN A 28 -5.24 0.35 16.83
CA GLN A 28 -6.58 0.05 17.35
C GLN A 28 -7.73 0.33 16.36
N ASP A 29 -7.65 -0.25 15.18
CA ASP A 29 -8.68 -0.09 14.13
C ASP A 29 -8.92 1.35 13.66
N ARG A 30 -7.99 2.27 13.94
CA ARG A 30 -8.08 3.66 13.50
C ARG A 30 -7.52 3.85 12.10
N VAL A 31 -7.92 4.93 11.48
CA VAL A 31 -7.50 5.31 10.12
C VAL A 31 -6.43 6.39 10.19
N PRO A 32 -5.23 6.19 9.60
CA PRO A 32 -4.19 7.21 9.59
C PRO A 32 -4.50 8.29 8.56
N ILE A 33 -4.35 9.55 8.96
CA ILE A 33 -4.49 10.70 8.06
C ILE A 33 -3.28 11.62 8.17
N ASN A 34 -2.99 12.33 7.07
CA ASN A 34 -1.96 13.37 7.06
C ASN A 34 -2.55 14.74 7.42
N GLN A 35 -1.71 15.78 7.37
CA GLN A 35 -2.13 17.13 7.72
C GLN A 35 -3.23 17.68 6.80
N ALA A 36 -3.27 17.25 5.54
CA ALA A 36 -4.32 17.59 4.60
C ALA A 36 -5.60 16.76 4.78
N LYS A 37 -5.68 15.95 5.84
CA LYS A 37 -6.79 15.03 6.14
C LYS A 37 -7.01 13.96 5.07
N GLN A 38 -5.98 13.63 4.31
CA GLN A 38 -6.00 12.55 3.35
C GLN A 38 -5.71 11.24 4.06
N ARG A 39 -6.47 10.19 3.72
CA ARG A 39 -6.20 8.84 4.23
C ARG A 39 -4.87 8.33 3.71
N LEU A 40 -4.10 7.78 4.62
CA LEU A 40 -2.88 7.07 4.33
C LEU A 40 -3.09 5.55 4.40
N ASP A 41 -2.20 4.81 3.77
CA ASP A 41 -2.16 3.37 3.81
C ASP A 41 -1.04 2.88 4.72
N ILE A 42 -1.17 1.65 5.20
CA ILE A 42 -0.07 0.95 5.87
C ILE A 42 0.93 0.51 4.81
N GLN A 43 2.20 0.60 5.13
CA GLN A 43 3.27 0.17 4.24
C GLN A 43 3.11 -1.32 3.89
N THR A 44 3.07 -1.61 2.59
CA THR A 44 2.93 -2.98 2.09
C THR A 44 4.30 -3.62 1.91
N LEU A 45 4.46 -4.84 2.41
CA LEU A 45 5.65 -5.63 2.18
C LEU A 45 5.67 -6.15 0.74
N LEU A 46 6.85 -6.09 0.10
CA LEU A 46 7.02 -6.65 -1.23
C LEU A 46 7.11 -8.18 -1.13
N PRO A 47 6.35 -8.93 -1.96
CA PRO A 47 6.45 -10.38 -1.97
C PRO A 47 7.79 -10.83 -2.58
N THR A 48 8.32 -11.92 -2.05
CA THR A 48 9.49 -12.60 -2.62
C THR A 48 9.10 -13.45 -3.83
N PRO A 49 10.07 -13.89 -4.68
CA PRO A 49 9.78 -14.86 -5.75
C PRO A 49 9.15 -16.16 -5.24
N ALA A 50 9.51 -16.61 -4.03
CA ALA A 50 8.91 -17.79 -3.39
C ALA A 50 7.44 -17.54 -3.04
N ASP A 51 7.10 -16.35 -2.53
CA ASP A 51 5.71 -15.95 -2.23
C ASP A 51 4.85 -15.95 -3.50
N ILE A 52 5.39 -15.42 -4.59
CA ILE A 52 4.71 -15.39 -5.89
C ILE A 52 4.46 -16.80 -6.41
N ARG A 53 5.42 -17.72 -6.29
CA ARG A 53 5.24 -19.13 -6.67
C ARG A 53 4.14 -19.79 -5.83
N ALA A 54 4.16 -19.58 -4.52
CA ALA A 54 3.14 -20.12 -3.61
C ALA A 54 1.75 -19.59 -3.96
N TYR A 55 1.63 -18.31 -4.30
CA TYR A 55 0.36 -17.71 -4.75
C TYR A 55 -0.13 -18.35 -6.04
N LYS A 56 0.74 -18.53 -7.05
CA LYS A 56 0.38 -19.17 -8.32
C LYS A 56 -0.12 -20.61 -8.12
N GLU A 57 0.50 -21.36 -7.23
CA GLU A 57 0.03 -22.71 -6.87
C GLU A 57 -1.36 -22.66 -6.19
N CYS A 58 -1.56 -21.70 -5.28
CA CYS A 58 -2.83 -21.53 -4.61
C CYS A 58 -3.97 -21.25 -5.58
N ILE A 59 -3.79 -20.32 -6.53
CA ILE A 59 -4.85 -19.96 -7.49
C ILE A 59 -5.16 -21.06 -8.51
N ARG A 60 -4.24 -21.98 -8.75
CA ARG A 60 -4.50 -23.16 -9.59
C ARG A 60 -5.53 -24.09 -8.98
N ILE A 61 -5.58 -24.14 -7.65
CA ILE A 61 -6.53 -25.00 -6.91
C ILE A 61 -7.83 -24.24 -6.66
N GLN A 62 -7.74 -23.08 -6.01
CA GLN A 62 -8.87 -22.21 -5.72
C GLN A 62 -8.36 -20.78 -5.41
N GLU A 63 -9.02 -19.79 -6.01
CA GLU A 63 -8.66 -18.39 -5.76
C GLU A 63 -9.03 -17.98 -4.33
N PRO A 64 -8.12 -17.35 -3.57
CA PRO A 64 -8.44 -16.86 -2.23
C PRO A 64 -9.37 -15.65 -2.26
N CYS A 65 -10.27 -15.58 -1.29
CA CYS A 65 -11.21 -14.47 -1.13
C CYS A 65 -10.53 -13.28 -0.46
N SER A 66 -10.37 -12.18 -1.21
CA SER A 66 -9.72 -10.97 -0.69
C SER A 66 -10.48 -10.35 0.47
N GLU A 67 -11.81 -10.31 0.42
CA GLU A 67 -12.63 -9.76 1.50
C GLU A 67 -12.44 -10.57 2.79
N PHE A 68 -12.49 -11.89 2.69
CA PHE A 68 -12.35 -12.77 3.85
C PHE A 68 -10.94 -12.65 4.47
N HIS A 69 -9.90 -12.78 3.64
CA HIS A 69 -8.53 -12.84 4.14
C HIS A 69 -7.95 -11.49 4.54
N LEU A 70 -8.37 -10.41 3.88
CA LEU A 70 -7.81 -9.07 4.14
C LEU A 70 -8.70 -8.19 5.02
N GLN A 71 -10.03 -8.40 4.98
CA GLN A 71 -10.98 -7.66 5.81
C GLN A 71 -11.52 -8.46 6.99
N GLY A 72 -11.30 -9.77 7.02
CA GLY A 72 -11.81 -10.67 8.05
C GLY A 72 -13.24 -11.12 7.87
N LYS A 73 -13.95 -10.63 6.87
CA LYS A 73 -15.35 -11.00 6.58
C LYS A 73 -15.57 -11.06 5.08
N CYS A 74 -16.39 -12.01 4.64
CA CYS A 74 -16.93 -12.04 3.29
C CYS A 74 -18.43 -11.77 3.34
N LYS A 75 -18.89 -10.82 2.53
CA LYS A 75 -20.31 -10.44 2.48
C LYS A 75 -21.16 -11.41 1.65
N SER A 76 -20.54 -12.25 0.83
CA SER A 76 -21.23 -13.21 0.01
C SER A 76 -21.58 -14.47 0.81
N LEU A 77 -22.84 -14.85 0.81
CA LEU A 77 -23.31 -16.08 1.48
C LEU A 77 -22.86 -17.35 0.74
N ASP A 78 -22.74 -17.28 -0.59
CA ASP A 78 -22.36 -18.39 -1.47
C ASP A 78 -21.00 -18.15 -2.15
N CYS A 79 -20.03 -17.61 -1.40
CA CYS A 79 -18.73 -17.31 -1.95
C CYS A 79 -18.02 -18.57 -2.49
N LYS A 80 -17.62 -18.55 -3.73
CA LYS A 80 -16.90 -19.65 -4.39
C LYS A 80 -15.38 -19.58 -4.18
N LEU A 81 -14.90 -18.51 -3.55
CA LEU A 81 -13.50 -18.31 -3.27
C LEU A 81 -13.06 -19.01 -2.00
N PHE A 82 -11.77 -19.25 -1.87
CA PHE A 82 -11.21 -19.99 -0.75
C PHE A 82 -11.21 -19.15 0.55
N HIS A 83 -11.76 -19.71 1.62
CA HIS A 83 -11.80 -19.12 2.96
C HIS A 83 -10.93 -19.86 3.98
N GLY A 84 -10.19 -20.87 3.57
CA GLY A 84 -9.32 -21.64 4.46
C GLY A 84 -8.06 -20.89 4.86
N ILE A 85 -7.15 -21.55 5.55
CA ILE A 85 -5.90 -20.97 6.01
C ILE A 85 -4.96 -20.75 4.82
N LEU A 86 -4.44 -19.53 4.68
CA LEU A 86 -3.41 -19.19 3.69
C LEU A 86 -2.02 -19.22 4.32
N ALA A 87 -1.03 -19.67 3.54
CA ALA A 87 0.37 -19.44 3.87
C ALA A 87 0.65 -17.92 3.88
N SER A 88 1.58 -17.48 4.73
CA SER A 88 1.92 -16.05 4.88
C SER A 88 2.35 -15.40 3.57
N GLY A 89 3.09 -16.11 2.71
CA GLY A 89 3.51 -15.62 1.40
C GLY A 89 2.34 -15.39 0.45
N VAL A 90 1.35 -16.27 0.46
CA VAL A 90 0.12 -16.11 -0.35
C VAL A 90 -0.66 -14.91 0.12
N HIS A 91 -0.80 -14.70 1.42
CA HIS A 91 -1.45 -13.54 2.00
C HIS A 91 -0.74 -12.24 1.61
N CYS A 92 0.59 -12.22 1.63
CA CYS A 92 1.40 -11.07 1.22
C CYS A 92 1.13 -10.68 -0.24
N VAL A 93 1.11 -11.64 -1.17
CA VAL A 93 0.81 -11.38 -2.59
C VAL A 93 -0.62 -10.87 -2.76
N LEU A 94 -1.57 -11.46 -2.05
CA LEU A 94 -2.98 -11.04 -2.08
C LEU A 94 -3.13 -9.58 -1.64
N ALA A 95 -2.48 -9.18 -0.55
CA ALA A 95 -2.47 -7.82 -0.06
C ALA A 95 -1.84 -6.85 -1.08
N CYS A 96 -0.72 -7.21 -1.69
CA CYS A 96 -0.09 -6.41 -2.75
C CYS A 96 -0.98 -6.22 -3.96
N LYS A 97 -1.71 -7.24 -4.36
CA LYS A 97 -2.65 -7.14 -5.49
C LYS A 97 -3.83 -6.22 -5.16
N ALA A 98 -4.34 -6.27 -3.95
CA ALA A 98 -5.43 -5.40 -3.51
C ALA A 98 -5.02 -3.93 -3.50
N ILE A 99 -3.80 -3.61 -3.02
CA ILE A 99 -3.28 -2.25 -2.97
C ILE A 99 -2.92 -1.70 -4.37
N GLY A 100 -2.91 -2.53 -5.39
CA GLY A 100 -2.78 -2.13 -6.79
C GLY A 100 -4.05 -1.52 -7.39
N LYS A 101 -5.18 -1.62 -6.71
CA LYS A 101 -6.48 -1.08 -7.14
C LYS A 101 -6.86 0.13 -6.30
N PRO A 102 -7.29 1.25 -6.92
CA PRO A 102 -7.67 2.44 -6.18
C PRO A 102 -8.98 2.24 -5.44
N CYS A 103 -9.07 2.83 -4.23
CA CYS A 103 -10.33 2.95 -3.52
C CYS A 103 -11.23 3.98 -4.20
N ILE A 104 -12.47 3.62 -4.47
CA ILE A 104 -13.44 4.53 -5.12
C ILE A 104 -13.79 5.74 -4.25
N LYS A 105 -13.64 5.65 -2.94
CA LYS A 105 -13.86 6.77 -2.01
C LYS A 105 -12.67 7.74 -1.96
N GLY A 106 -11.52 7.35 -2.49
CA GLY A 106 -10.32 8.18 -2.54
C GLY A 106 -9.79 8.59 -1.17
N SER A 107 -9.21 9.79 -1.09
CA SER A 107 -8.55 10.31 0.11
C SER A 107 -9.49 10.53 1.30
N GLY A 108 -10.78 10.65 1.06
CA GLY A 108 -11.81 10.79 2.09
C GLY A 108 -12.28 9.48 2.72
N CYS A 109 -11.79 8.33 2.26
CA CYS A 109 -12.20 7.03 2.77
C CYS A 109 -11.87 6.90 4.26
N ARG A 110 -12.85 6.49 5.06
CA ARG A 110 -12.70 6.20 6.49
C ARG A 110 -13.19 4.80 6.82
N THR A 111 -13.31 3.94 5.80
CA THR A 111 -13.73 2.56 5.98
C THR A 111 -12.68 1.78 6.76
N LYS A 112 -13.12 1.11 7.81
CA LYS A 112 -12.27 0.22 8.60
C LYS A 112 -11.70 -0.89 7.71
N ASN A 113 -10.39 -1.12 7.81
CA ASN A 113 -9.71 -2.18 7.06
C ASN A 113 -9.94 -2.13 5.55
N CYS A 114 -10.05 -0.94 4.96
CA CYS A 114 -10.14 -0.83 3.51
C CYS A 114 -8.88 -1.40 2.87
N ILE A 115 -9.05 -2.32 1.94
CA ILE A 115 -7.96 -3.07 1.30
C ILE A 115 -7.42 -2.43 0.03
N HIS A 116 -8.12 -1.43 -0.49
CA HIS A 116 -7.73 -0.73 -1.72
C HIS A 116 -6.76 0.41 -1.44
N ALA A 117 -6.09 0.86 -2.49
CA ALA A 117 -5.08 1.92 -2.37
C ALA A 117 -5.69 3.29 -2.12
N HIS A 118 -5.03 4.06 -1.28
CA HIS A 118 -5.27 5.49 -1.07
C HIS A 118 -4.01 6.31 -1.38
N VAL A 119 -2.85 5.65 -1.37
CA VAL A 119 -1.54 6.22 -1.71
C VAL A 119 -0.79 5.25 -2.60
N CYS A 120 -0.17 5.74 -3.66
CA CYS A 120 0.69 4.91 -4.50
C CYS A 120 1.98 4.54 -3.74
N GLN A 121 2.26 3.24 -3.66
CA GLN A 121 3.47 2.71 -3.04
C GLN A 121 4.46 2.14 -4.07
N GLN A 122 4.27 2.45 -5.35
CA GLN A 122 5.15 1.99 -6.42
C GLN A 122 6.42 2.85 -6.47
N ALA A 123 7.57 2.22 -6.26
CA ALA A 123 8.86 2.92 -6.23
C ALA A 123 9.14 3.72 -7.52
N HIS A 124 8.78 3.17 -8.68
CA HIS A 124 8.99 3.84 -9.96
C HIS A 124 8.15 5.10 -10.14
N CYS A 125 6.98 5.19 -9.54
CA CYS A 125 6.15 6.40 -9.55
C CYS A 125 6.74 7.50 -8.66
N VAL A 126 7.32 7.11 -7.53
CA VAL A 126 7.89 8.04 -6.55
C VAL A 126 9.21 8.64 -7.06
N GLN A 127 10.01 7.85 -7.79
CA GLN A 127 11.35 8.24 -8.24
C GLN A 127 11.36 9.06 -9.53
N ALA A 128 10.31 8.94 -10.36
CA ALA A 128 10.33 9.50 -11.70
C ALA A 128 10.28 11.03 -11.75
N GLY A 129 9.75 11.71 -10.73
CA GLY A 129 9.55 13.16 -10.73
C GLY A 129 8.70 13.67 -11.91
N GLU A 130 8.17 12.77 -12.70
CA GLU A 130 7.40 13.04 -13.90
C GLU A 130 5.91 13.15 -13.57
N ARG A 131 5.22 13.97 -14.37
CA ARG A 131 3.78 14.21 -14.22
C ARG A 131 2.91 13.05 -14.71
N VAL A 132 3.49 12.08 -15.43
CA VAL A 132 2.78 10.93 -15.97
C VAL A 132 3.16 9.70 -15.16
N TYR A 133 2.20 9.18 -14.41
CA TYR A 133 2.37 7.96 -13.62
C TYR A 133 1.93 6.75 -14.43
N ARG A 134 2.76 5.71 -14.42
CA ARG A 134 2.53 4.48 -15.24
C ARG A 134 1.77 3.39 -14.49
N CYS A 135 1.45 3.60 -13.21
CA CYS A 135 0.60 2.68 -12.48
C CYS A 135 -0.89 2.97 -12.76
N GLY A 136 -1.77 2.02 -12.47
CA GLY A 136 -3.21 2.17 -12.66
C GLY A 136 -3.92 3.06 -11.62
N LEU A 137 -3.18 3.74 -10.74
CA LEU A 137 -3.75 4.59 -9.70
C LEU A 137 -3.95 6.03 -10.19
N PRO A 138 -4.98 6.74 -9.69
CA PRO A 138 -5.22 8.15 -10.01
C PRO A 138 -4.05 9.06 -9.60
N ASN A 139 -3.93 10.20 -10.27
CA ASN A 139 -2.86 11.17 -10.00
C ASN A 139 -2.87 11.72 -8.57
N ASP A 140 -4.04 11.88 -7.96
CA ASP A 140 -4.20 12.38 -6.59
C ASP A 140 -3.73 11.39 -5.51
N MET A 141 -3.49 10.13 -5.86
CA MET A 141 -2.83 9.14 -4.99
C MET A 141 -1.30 9.20 -5.03
N HIS A 142 -0.75 10.07 -5.85
CA HIS A 142 0.67 10.37 -5.95
C HIS A 142 0.95 11.72 -5.27
N ASN A 143 2.20 11.98 -4.86
CA ASN A 143 2.59 13.22 -4.19
C ASN A 143 1.80 13.49 -2.89
N VAL A 144 1.33 12.43 -2.24
CA VAL A 144 0.66 12.50 -0.94
C VAL A 144 1.73 12.60 0.15
N ASP A 145 1.54 13.50 1.12
CA ASP A 145 2.41 13.54 2.30
C ASP A 145 2.24 12.24 3.11
N PRO A 146 3.27 11.41 3.26
CA PRO A 146 3.15 10.10 3.90
C PRO A 146 3.15 10.15 5.43
N ARG A 147 3.29 11.32 6.02
CA ARG A 147 3.41 11.49 7.47
C ARG A 147 2.04 11.49 8.13
N VAL A 148 1.85 10.58 9.07
CA VAL A 148 0.64 10.53 9.89
C VAL A 148 0.68 11.66 10.92
N VAL A 149 -0.36 12.48 10.96
CA VAL A 149 -0.54 13.48 12.00
C VAL A 149 -1.62 13.10 13.01
N GLN A 150 -2.56 12.24 12.59
CA GLN A 150 -3.66 11.80 13.43
C GLN A 150 -4.16 10.42 13.00
N TRP A 151 -4.58 9.62 13.97
CA TRP A 151 -5.33 8.39 13.78
C TRP A 151 -6.79 8.66 14.17
N VAL A 152 -7.68 8.61 13.20
CA VAL A 152 -9.11 8.93 13.39
C VAL A 152 -9.96 7.66 13.45
N PRO A 153 -11.11 7.70 14.15
CA PRO A 153 -12.02 6.56 14.14
C PRO A 153 -12.55 6.31 12.73
N PRO A 154 -12.78 5.03 12.35
CA PRO A 154 -13.41 4.71 11.08
C PRO A 154 -14.88 5.13 11.08
N ASP A 155 -15.47 5.22 9.89
CA ASP A 155 -16.90 5.38 9.76
C ASP A 155 -17.64 4.19 10.41
N ALA A 156 -18.84 4.44 10.89
CA ALA A 156 -19.66 3.38 11.44
C ALA A 156 -19.90 2.29 10.38
N SER A 157 -19.70 1.02 10.78
CA SER A 157 -20.00 -0.12 9.89
C SER A 157 -21.49 -0.19 9.67
N GLU A 158 -21.90 -0.12 8.40
CA GLU A 158 -23.27 -0.50 8.04
C GLU A 158 -23.46 -2.01 8.11
#